data_4838f94c803820cc5df930af59def11c
#
_entry.id   4838f94c803820cc5df930af59def11c
#
_cell.length_a   1.000
_cell.length_b   1.000
_cell.length_c   1.000
_cell.angle_alpha   90.00
_cell.angle_beta   90.00
_cell.angle_gamma   90.00
#
_symmetry.space_group_name_H-M   'P 1'
#
loop_
_entity.id
_entity.type
_entity.pdbx_description
1 polymer ?
#
loop_
_entity_poly.entity_id
_entity_poly.type
_entity_poly.pdbx_seq_one_letter_code
_entity_poly.pdbx_strand_id
1 'polypeptide(L)'
;MGAAMSFLNFVNLYGAWFFLSLIPLVILYFLKLRRPKLEVPSLVLWQSVVNDQRVNSPFQKFRRNLLLLLQVILLCLLVLALMQPFLPTTAGVAEYTPLLIDCSASMSAKDEATGKTRLELVREQVREQIENLSGDQQISLFTFASTGRRLTEFTNDRRTLLRALDKIEVTDLPAQLDDVLRMAAAYASSFPIETVTVLTDGNLPERVDFELPFRLDVRRVDPGGVNLGITEMSARRSGANEWEVFVRVAGSSDELRGAELQILENGQQTHTETLEVSKDDAERLVFPVSAGNATLLEARLVPSGFDAMETDNSVWLSLPATRPLKVLVSGELATWKRAVEIVPNVELEQLGGTGPAGSDYDLIISNGTPINGVTAPVQIFVGVIPEDLKERVLMKEDISRVIDWNRTTPLLRHVQMADVQIGQQPAYAEGVTVRDLESRGYEVLVDGNAGPLLLQKREGLQTAWWFTFQTDKSTLPFRVGFPILAANAVEAAMKQAALSEVSAAPTGVLPAISLDADRDYV
;
A
#
# COMPACT_ATOMS: atom_id res chain seq x y z
N MET A 1 18.02 41.44 -20.66
CA MET A 1 18.70 41.47 -21.98
C MET A 1 19.44 40.16 -22.12
N GLY A 2 19.01 39.27 -23.06
CA GLY A 2 19.71 38.03 -23.39
C GLY A 2 18.89 36.75 -23.37
N ALA A 3 17.66 36.76 -23.89
CA ALA A 3 17.00 35.51 -24.26
C ALA A 3 17.52 35.09 -25.64
N ALA A 4 18.63 34.32 -25.66
CA ALA A 4 19.03 33.59 -26.85
C ALA A 4 18.06 32.44 -27.02
N MET A 5 17.12 32.57 -27.96
CA MET A 5 16.26 31.49 -28.44
C MET A 5 17.17 30.36 -29.00
N SER A 6 17.40 29.32 -28.23
CA SER A 6 17.95 28.09 -28.76
C SER A 6 16.82 27.33 -29.47
N PHE A 7 16.68 27.54 -30.77
CA PHE A 7 15.66 26.92 -31.60
C PHE A 7 15.83 25.39 -31.79
N LEU A 8 16.97 24.82 -31.40
CA LEU A 8 17.27 23.43 -31.58
C LEU A 8 17.98 22.91 -30.34
N ASN A 9 17.37 21.97 -29.67
CA ASN A 9 18.00 21.17 -28.62
C ASN A 9 18.44 19.81 -29.19
N PHE A 10 19.49 19.21 -28.60
CA PHE A 10 20.06 17.96 -29.06
C PHE A 10 20.07 16.95 -27.92
N VAL A 11 19.58 15.73 -28.17
CA VAL A 11 19.58 14.64 -27.17
C VAL A 11 21.00 14.15 -26.91
N ASN A 12 21.83 14.10 -27.97
CA ASN A 12 23.20 13.61 -27.88
C ASN A 12 24.21 14.64 -28.40
N LEU A 13 24.69 15.51 -27.51
CA LEU A 13 25.69 16.53 -27.86
C LEU A 13 27.07 15.91 -28.19
N TYR A 14 27.35 14.71 -27.67
CA TYR A 14 28.59 13.98 -27.97
C TYR A 14 28.69 13.53 -29.44
N GLY A 15 27.55 13.43 -30.13
CA GLY A 15 27.50 13.19 -31.56
C GLY A 15 28.24 14.24 -32.39
N ALA A 16 28.42 15.47 -31.88
CA ALA A 16 29.18 16.54 -32.53
C ALA A 16 30.69 16.18 -32.75
N TRP A 17 31.27 15.29 -31.93
CA TRP A 17 32.62 14.84 -32.13
C TRP A 17 32.86 14.16 -33.49
N PHE A 18 31.81 13.60 -34.10
CA PHE A 18 31.91 12.99 -35.43
C PHE A 18 32.09 14.03 -36.54
N PHE A 19 31.92 15.35 -36.30
CA PHE A 19 32.37 16.37 -37.26
C PHE A 19 33.89 16.37 -37.49
N LEU A 20 34.69 15.82 -36.54
CA LEU A 20 36.14 15.63 -36.77
C LEU A 20 36.44 14.69 -37.94
N SER A 21 35.50 13.81 -38.33
CA SER A 21 35.68 12.92 -39.49
C SER A 21 35.67 13.68 -40.83
N LEU A 22 35.24 14.95 -40.86
CA LEU A 22 35.41 15.84 -42.02
C LEU A 22 36.89 16.12 -42.32
N ILE A 23 37.77 16.17 -41.30
CA ILE A 23 39.19 16.48 -41.46
C ILE A 23 39.89 15.42 -42.34
N PRO A 24 39.85 14.10 -42.03
CA PRO A 24 40.45 13.11 -42.89
C PRO A 24 39.81 13.02 -44.28
N LEU A 25 38.50 13.26 -44.40
CA LEU A 25 37.80 13.29 -45.68
C LEU A 25 38.35 14.40 -46.58
N VAL A 26 38.54 15.60 -46.06
CA VAL A 26 39.12 16.75 -46.78
C VAL A 26 40.61 16.48 -47.09
N ILE A 27 41.37 15.93 -46.13
CA ILE A 27 42.80 15.62 -46.34
C ILE A 27 42.99 14.58 -47.43
N LEU A 28 42.20 13.48 -47.41
CA LEU A 28 42.26 12.43 -48.45
C LEU A 28 41.93 12.97 -49.84
N TYR A 29 41.05 13.94 -49.92
CA TYR A 29 40.70 14.60 -51.18
C TYR A 29 41.86 15.44 -51.72
N PHE A 30 42.65 16.12 -50.89
CA PHE A 30 43.84 16.91 -51.29
C PHE A 30 45.08 16.06 -51.46
N LEU A 31 45.08 14.76 -51.09
CA LEU A 31 46.20 13.87 -51.36
C LEU A 31 46.36 13.68 -52.89
N LYS A 32 47.41 14.26 -53.40
CA LYS A 32 47.74 14.25 -54.81
C LYS A 32 48.24 12.86 -55.24
N LEU A 33 47.45 12.15 -56.07
CA LEU A 33 47.95 10.94 -56.71
C LEU A 33 49.22 11.25 -57.48
N ARG A 34 50.35 10.61 -57.10
CA ARG A 34 51.57 10.65 -57.88
C ARG A 34 51.31 9.96 -59.21
N ARG A 35 51.19 10.75 -60.32
CA ARG A 35 51.15 10.19 -61.67
C ARG A 35 52.55 9.69 -62.03
N PRO A 36 52.68 8.51 -62.60
CA PRO A 36 53.95 8.05 -63.12
C PRO A 36 54.42 8.99 -64.24
N LYS A 37 55.74 9.38 -64.21
CA LYS A 37 56.34 10.15 -65.28
C LYS A 37 56.51 9.21 -66.48
N LEU A 38 55.74 9.46 -67.54
CA LEU A 38 55.91 8.82 -68.81
C LEU A 38 56.90 9.71 -69.65
N GLU A 39 58.02 9.20 -69.96
CA GLU A 39 58.99 9.91 -70.89
C GLU A 39 58.49 9.73 -72.30
N VAL A 40 58.19 10.87 -72.95
CA VAL A 40 57.71 10.91 -74.34
C VAL A 40 58.81 11.52 -75.22
N PRO A 41 59.22 10.89 -76.28
CA PRO A 41 60.46 11.27 -77.05
C PRO A 41 60.31 12.53 -77.89
N SER A 42 59.15 13.19 -78.01
CA SER A 42 59.02 14.42 -78.75
C SER A 42 57.94 15.35 -78.08
N LEU A 43 58.32 16.63 -77.83
CA LEU A 43 57.56 17.63 -77.17
C LEU A 43 56.85 18.63 -78.13
N VAL A 44 57.09 18.52 -79.44
CA VAL A 44 56.63 19.55 -80.42
C VAL A 44 55.14 19.71 -80.51
N LEU A 45 54.35 18.63 -80.34
CA LEU A 45 52.87 18.66 -80.36
C LEU A 45 52.26 19.06 -79.02
N TRP A 46 53.04 18.99 -77.95
CA TRP A 46 52.49 19.30 -76.60
C TRP A 46 52.73 20.75 -76.18
N GLN A 47 53.62 21.50 -76.85
CA GLN A 47 53.90 22.89 -76.49
C GLN A 47 52.72 23.83 -76.73
N SER A 48 51.88 23.56 -77.72
CA SER A 48 50.69 24.35 -78.00
C SER A 48 49.52 24.13 -76.96
N VAL A 49 49.50 22.94 -76.32
CA VAL A 49 48.47 22.60 -75.34
C VAL A 49 48.85 23.04 -73.90
N VAL A 50 50.13 23.19 -73.61
CA VAL A 50 50.67 23.51 -72.27
C VAL A 50 50.49 25.00 -71.93
N ASN A 51 50.41 25.87 -72.94
CA ASN A 51 50.29 27.33 -72.68
C ASN A 51 48.93 27.83 -72.26
N ASP A 52 47.89 27.01 -72.26
CA ASP A 52 46.52 27.44 -71.99
C ASP A 52 46.00 27.17 -70.58
N GLN A 53 46.86 26.72 -69.67
CA GLN A 53 46.44 26.42 -68.30
C GLN A 53 47.32 27.01 -67.22
N ARG A 54 47.37 28.34 -67.12
CA ARG A 54 47.89 29.02 -65.95
C ARG A 54 46.83 29.92 -65.33
N VAL A 55 45.89 29.32 -64.55
CA VAL A 55 45.20 30.07 -63.50
C VAL A 55 45.28 29.24 -62.24
N ASN A 56 46.25 29.56 -61.39
CA ASN A 56 46.40 29.02 -60.05
C ASN A 56 45.49 29.77 -59.10
N SER A 57 44.26 29.23 -58.87
CA SER A 57 43.46 29.64 -57.72
C SER A 57 43.02 28.39 -56.98
N PRO A 58 43.36 28.22 -55.68
CA PRO A 58 42.93 27.05 -54.89
C PRO A 58 41.43 26.91 -54.82
N PHE A 59 40.67 27.99 -54.95
CA PHE A 59 39.19 28.02 -54.91
C PHE A 59 38.53 27.57 -56.22
N GLN A 60 39.17 27.56 -57.38
CA GLN A 60 38.58 27.08 -58.62
C GLN A 60 38.49 25.56 -58.70
N LYS A 61 39.30 24.81 -57.91
CA LYS A 61 39.20 23.36 -57.82
C LYS A 61 37.95 22.90 -57.06
N PHE A 62 37.42 23.71 -56.19
CA PHE A 62 36.22 23.42 -55.42
C PHE A 62 34.94 23.42 -56.28
N ARG A 63 34.89 24.26 -57.30
CA ARG A 63 33.72 24.34 -58.21
C ARG A 63 33.50 23.12 -59.11
N ARG A 64 34.44 22.21 -59.20
CA ARG A 64 34.38 21.07 -60.16
C ARG A 64 34.05 19.72 -59.52
N ASN A 65 33.90 19.62 -58.22
CA ASN A 65 33.71 18.33 -57.55
C ASN A 65 32.39 18.26 -56.77
N LEU A 66 31.32 18.07 -57.53
CA LEU A 66 30.00 17.81 -56.99
C LEU A 66 29.99 16.60 -56.02
N LEU A 67 30.89 15.59 -56.25
CA LEU A 67 31.01 14.40 -55.42
C LEU A 67 31.51 14.74 -54.01
N LEU A 68 32.53 15.58 -53.85
CA LEU A 68 33.00 16.02 -52.53
C LEU A 68 31.94 16.77 -51.76
N LEU A 69 31.26 17.71 -52.46
CA LEU A 69 30.16 18.47 -51.85
C LEU A 69 29.05 17.52 -51.33
N LEU A 70 28.67 16.54 -52.15
CA LEU A 70 27.66 15.54 -51.77
C LEU A 70 28.11 14.71 -50.57
N GLN A 71 29.36 14.27 -50.52
CA GLN A 71 29.94 13.51 -49.40
C GLN A 71 29.97 14.33 -48.11
N VAL A 72 30.34 15.62 -48.19
CA VAL A 72 30.31 16.53 -47.03
C VAL A 72 28.90 16.75 -46.53
N ILE A 73 27.94 16.98 -47.42
CA ILE A 73 26.52 17.14 -47.07
C ILE A 73 25.99 15.86 -46.42
N LEU A 74 26.27 14.69 -47.02
CA LEU A 74 25.86 13.40 -46.48
C LEU A 74 26.40 13.17 -45.08
N LEU A 75 27.72 13.46 -44.88
CA LEU A 75 28.36 13.32 -43.58
C LEU A 75 27.76 14.29 -42.53
N CYS A 76 27.49 15.54 -42.90
CA CYS A 76 26.85 16.52 -42.05
C CYS A 76 25.42 16.08 -41.65
N LEU A 77 24.64 15.56 -42.60
CA LEU A 77 23.30 15.02 -42.32
C LEU A 77 23.35 13.82 -41.39
N LEU A 78 24.36 12.92 -41.58
CA LEU A 78 24.53 11.76 -40.72
C LEU A 78 24.93 12.15 -39.30
N VAL A 79 25.83 13.12 -39.12
CA VAL A 79 26.21 13.66 -37.81
C VAL A 79 25.00 14.36 -37.16
N LEU A 80 24.23 15.12 -37.93
CA LEU A 80 23.01 15.78 -37.44
C LEU A 80 21.97 14.75 -36.98
N ALA A 81 21.81 13.65 -37.74
CA ALA A 81 20.94 12.54 -37.35
C ALA A 81 21.42 11.84 -36.04
N LEU A 82 22.75 11.70 -35.88
CA LEU A 82 23.34 11.12 -34.66
C LEU A 82 23.17 12.02 -33.43
N MET A 83 23.15 13.34 -33.63
CA MET A 83 22.89 14.33 -32.59
C MET A 83 21.42 14.39 -32.16
N GLN A 84 20.51 13.74 -32.90
CA GLN A 84 19.08 13.69 -32.64
C GLN A 84 18.50 15.08 -32.27
N PRO A 85 18.45 16.02 -33.22
CA PRO A 85 17.87 17.32 -32.97
C PRO A 85 16.37 17.15 -32.65
N PHE A 86 15.92 17.74 -31.56
CA PHE A 86 14.49 17.86 -31.26
C PHE A 86 14.10 19.32 -31.12
N LEU A 87 12.96 19.64 -31.65
CA LEU A 87 12.30 20.89 -31.36
C LEU A 87 11.60 20.69 -30.02
N PRO A 88 11.89 21.49 -28.98
CA PRO A 88 11.03 21.49 -27.82
C PRO A 88 9.67 21.99 -28.31
N THR A 89 8.80 21.07 -28.63
CA THR A 89 7.39 21.40 -28.72
C THR A 89 7.00 21.73 -27.31
N THR A 90 6.59 22.95 -27.03
CA THR A 90 5.68 23.20 -25.91
C THR A 90 4.60 22.16 -26.09
N ALA A 91 4.63 21.11 -25.24
CA ALA A 91 3.64 20.05 -25.26
C ALA A 91 2.30 20.75 -25.41
N GLY A 92 1.60 20.48 -26.49
CA GLY A 92 0.32 21.13 -26.72
C GLY A 92 -0.46 20.94 -25.43
N VAL A 93 -0.86 22.05 -24.82
CA VAL A 93 -1.52 21.99 -23.52
C VAL A 93 -2.72 21.10 -23.74
N ALA A 94 -2.76 19.95 -23.03
CA ALA A 94 -3.81 18.96 -23.24
C ALA A 94 -5.17 19.64 -23.12
N GLU A 95 -6.05 19.44 -24.09
CA GLU A 95 -7.36 20.10 -24.15
C GLU A 95 -8.17 19.82 -22.87
N TYR A 96 -8.09 18.60 -22.35
CA TYR A 96 -8.75 18.16 -21.11
C TYR A 96 -7.71 17.73 -20.09
N THR A 97 -7.61 18.47 -18.99
CA THR A 97 -6.63 18.23 -17.93
C THR A 97 -7.33 18.00 -16.59
N PRO A 98 -7.48 16.74 -16.12
CA PRO A 98 -7.88 16.47 -14.75
C PRO A 98 -6.75 16.82 -13.79
N LEU A 99 -7.06 17.59 -12.74
CA LEU A 99 -6.17 17.88 -11.62
C LEU A 99 -6.69 17.13 -10.39
N LEU A 100 -5.92 16.17 -9.90
CA LEU A 100 -6.19 15.39 -8.71
C LEU A 100 -5.41 15.99 -7.55
N ILE A 101 -6.12 16.55 -6.58
CA ILE A 101 -5.54 17.26 -5.44
C ILE A 101 -5.67 16.37 -4.21
N ASP A 102 -4.54 16.05 -3.62
CA ASP A 102 -4.45 15.33 -2.37
C ASP A 102 -4.98 16.20 -1.22
N CYS A 103 -5.92 15.63 -0.44
CA CYS A 103 -6.53 16.26 0.72
C CYS A 103 -6.34 15.42 1.98
N SER A 104 -5.42 14.46 1.96
CA SER A 104 -5.12 13.60 3.12
C SER A 104 -4.52 14.38 4.29
N ALA A 105 -4.47 13.75 5.45
CA ALA A 105 -3.97 14.35 6.69
C ALA A 105 -2.57 14.96 6.53
N SER A 106 -1.68 14.31 5.80
CA SER A 106 -0.31 14.79 5.56
C SER A 106 -0.21 16.12 4.81
N MET A 107 -1.28 16.52 4.09
CA MET A 107 -1.37 17.82 3.41
C MET A 107 -1.61 18.99 4.36
N SER A 108 -1.89 18.72 5.66
CA SER A 108 -1.93 19.73 6.73
C SER A 108 -0.55 20.18 7.20
N ALA A 109 0.50 19.42 6.87
CA ALA A 109 1.85 19.72 7.30
C ALA A 109 2.29 21.11 6.81
N LYS A 110 2.85 21.89 7.77
CA LYS A 110 3.27 23.27 7.57
C LYS A 110 4.72 23.36 7.13
N ASP A 111 5.00 24.27 6.25
CA ASP A 111 6.37 24.66 5.90
C ASP A 111 6.97 25.57 6.98
N GLU A 112 8.16 25.26 7.46
CA GLU A 112 8.82 26.00 8.55
C GLU A 112 9.12 27.45 8.18
N ALA A 113 9.47 27.71 6.93
CA ALA A 113 9.88 29.04 6.48
C ALA A 113 8.69 29.97 6.22
N THR A 114 7.60 29.44 5.66
CA THR A 114 6.45 30.22 5.23
C THR A 114 5.24 30.12 6.15
N GLY A 115 5.19 29.09 6.98
CA GLY A 115 4.04 28.74 7.84
C GLY A 115 2.82 28.25 7.07
N LYS A 116 2.92 28.08 5.73
CA LYS A 116 1.83 27.60 4.89
C LYS A 116 1.74 26.08 4.92
N THR A 117 0.52 25.57 4.86
CA THR A 117 0.30 24.13 4.70
C THR A 117 0.64 23.66 3.29
N ARG A 118 0.94 22.38 3.13
CA ARG A 118 1.16 21.76 1.81
C ARG A 118 -0.04 21.99 0.88
N LEU A 119 -1.27 21.88 1.40
CA LEU A 119 -2.47 22.16 0.63
C LEU A 119 -2.54 23.62 0.18
N GLU A 120 -2.13 24.59 1.02
CA GLU A 120 -2.07 25.99 0.62
C GLU A 120 -1.07 26.23 -0.51
N LEU A 121 0.10 25.57 -0.47
CA LEU A 121 1.09 25.63 -1.54
C LEU A 121 0.54 25.02 -2.85
N VAL A 122 -0.16 23.88 -2.76
CA VAL A 122 -0.84 23.27 -3.91
C VAL A 122 -1.92 24.23 -4.45
N ARG A 123 -2.72 24.84 -3.60
CA ARG A 123 -3.73 25.82 -4.03
C ARG A 123 -3.13 26.99 -4.79
N GLU A 124 -1.98 27.49 -4.36
CA GLU A 124 -1.27 28.58 -5.07
C GLU A 124 -0.80 28.13 -6.46
N GLN A 125 -0.21 26.94 -6.57
CA GLN A 125 0.21 26.37 -7.86
C GLN A 125 -0.98 26.17 -8.82
N VAL A 126 -2.08 25.62 -8.31
CA VAL A 126 -3.29 25.38 -9.11
C VAL A 126 -3.95 26.70 -9.49
N ARG A 127 -3.95 27.71 -8.61
CA ARG A 127 -4.48 29.05 -8.90
C ARG A 127 -3.71 29.70 -10.04
N GLU A 128 -2.39 29.66 -10.00
CA GLU A 128 -1.54 30.16 -11.07
C GLU A 128 -1.82 29.45 -12.41
N GLN A 129 -2.01 28.12 -12.36
CA GLN A 129 -2.36 27.33 -13.54
C GLN A 129 -3.73 27.73 -14.11
N ILE A 130 -4.74 27.95 -13.26
CA ILE A 130 -6.08 28.41 -13.67
C ILE A 130 -6.03 29.83 -14.26
N GLU A 131 -5.25 30.73 -13.69
CA GLU A 131 -5.09 32.11 -14.18
C GLU A 131 -4.42 32.17 -15.56
N ASN A 132 -3.49 31.23 -15.80
CA ASN A 132 -2.77 31.14 -17.07
C ASN A 132 -3.46 30.21 -18.10
N LEU A 133 -4.72 29.80 -17.87
CA LEU A 133 -5.46 28.91 -18.73
C LEU A 133 -5.62 29.48 -20.15
N SER A 134 -5.24 28.70 -21.16
CA SER A 134 -5.54 29.04 -22.56
C SER A 134 -6.99 28.77 -22.92
N GLY A 135 -7.54 29.46 -23.93
CA GLY A 135 -8.97 29.43 -24.23
C GLY A 135 -9.54 28.08 -24.61
N ASP A 136 -8.72 27.19 -25.15
CA ASP A 136 -9.11 25.85 -25.61
C ASP A 136 -8.89 24.77 -24.55
N GLN A 137 -8.27 25.13 -23.44
CA GLN A 137 -7.97 24.19 -22.35
C GLN A 137 -9.12 24.14 -21.33
N GLN A 138 -9.50 22.93 -20.94
CA GLN A 138 -10.52 22.67 -19.92
C GLN A 138 -9.92 21.87 -18.75
N ILE A 139 -10.15 22.35 -17.54
CA ILE A 139 -9.70 21.70 -16.31
C ILE A 139 -10.91 21.13 -15.57
N SER A 140 -10.75 19.96 -14.99
CA SER A 140 -11.66 19.39 -13.98
C SER A 140 -10.88 19.17 -12.70
N LEU A 141 -11.41 19.63 -11.57
CA LEU A 141 -10.82 19.47 -10.26
C LEU A 141 -11.39 18.23 -9.57
N PHE A 142 -10.49 17.39 -9.09
CA PHE A 142 -10.77 16.24 -8.25
C PHE A 142 -10.02 16.38 -6.93
N THR A 143 -10.60 15.89 -5.86
CA THR A 143 -9.94 15.72 -4.58
C THR A 143 -9.91 14.26 -4.20
N PHE A 144 -8.90 13.85 -3.46
CA PHE A 144 -8.84 12.52 -2.89
C PHE A 144 -8.20 12.53 -1.50
N ALA A 145 -8.70 11.64 -0.67
CA ALA A 145 -8.15 11.18 0.58
C ALA A 145 -8.49 9.68 0.68
N SER A 146 -9.29 9.20 1.62
CA SER A 146 -9.77 7.81 1.63
C SER A 146 -10.76 7.49 0.48
N THR A 147 -11.37 8.49 -0.12
CA THR A 147 -12.25 8.37 -1.29
C THR A 147 -11.98 9.50 -2.27
N GLY A 148 -12.16 9.21 -3.57
CA GLY A 148 -12.07 10.21 -4.62
C GLY A 148 -13.37 10.99 -4.80
N ARG A 149 -13.28 12.29 -5.04
CA ARG A 149 -14.44 13.15 -5.31
C ARG A 149 -14.14 14.14 -6.44
N ARG A 150 -15.05 14.23 -7.42
CA ARG A 150 -14.99 15.27 -8.43
C ARG A 150 -15.68 16.55 -7.93
N LEU A 151 -15.02 17.70 -8.06
CA LEU A 151 -15.53 19.00 -7.64
C LEU A 151 -16.13 19.80 -8.79
N THR A 152 -15.56 19.70 -10.00
CA THR A 152 -16.03 20.43 -11.18
C THR A 152 -16.12 19.53 -12.40
N GLU A 153 -17.02 19.86 -13.33
CA GLU A 153 -16.95 19.35 -14.71
C GLU A 153 -15.72 19.94 -15.42
N PHE A 154 -15.37 19.41 -16.60
CA PHE A 154 -14.38 20.04 -17.46
C PHE A 154 -14.89 21.41 -17.90
N THR A 155 -14.15 22.43 -17.56
CA THR A 155 -14.52 23.83 -17.84
C THR A 155 -13.29 24.71 -17.98
N ASN A 156 -13.43 25.79 -18.77
CA ASN A 156 -12.47 26.90 -18.86
C ASN A 156 -12.95 28.14 -18.06
N ASP A 157 -14.09 28.03 -17.34
CA ASP A 157 -14.55 29.13 -16.47
C ASP A 157 -13.69 29.22 -15.21
N ARG A 158 -12.76 30.17 -15.23
CA ARG A 158 -11.84 30.44 -14.12
C ARG A 158 -12.56 30.72 -12.80
N ARG A 159 -13.72 31.39 -12.82
CA ARG A 159 -14.47 31.70 -11.58
C ARG A 159 -15.04 30.45 -10.92
N THR A 160 -15.51 29.51 -11.71
CA THR A 160 -16.02 28.24 -11.23
C THR A 160 -14.89 27.40 -10.66
N LEU A 161 -13.75 27.32 -11.34
CA LEU A 161 -12.56 26.59 -10.89
C LEU A 161 -11.99 27.18 -9.59
N LEU A 162 -11.82 28.49 -9.50
CA LEU A 162 -11.28 29.15 -8.30
C LEU A 162 -12.21 28.99 -7.09
N ARG A 163 -13.53 29.12 -7.27
CA ARG A 163 -14.50 28.87 -6.20
C ARG A 163 -14.50 27.43 -5.69
N ALA A 164 -14.27 26.46 -6.56
CA ALA A 164 -14.14 25.07 -6.18
C ALA A 164 -12.81 24.81 -5.44
N LEU A 165 -11.72 25.40 -5.92
CA LEU A 165 -10.39 25.31 -5.32
C LEU A 165 -10.38 25.88 -3.88
N ASP A 166 -11.04 27.01 -3.65
CA ASP A 166 -11.09 27.65 -2.33
C ASP A 166 -11.87 26.85 -1.28
N LYS A 167 -12.72 25.92 -1.71
CA LYS A 167 -13.51 25.04 -0.83
C LYS A 167 -12.81 23.73 -0.46
N ILE A 168 -11.62 23.47 -1.01
CA ILE A 168 -10.88 22.26 -0.72
C ILE A 168 -10.29 22.39 0.69
N GLU A 169 -10.55 21.44 1.56
CA GLU A 169 -10.02 21.40 2.91
C GLU A 169 -9.26 20.08 3.12
N VAL A 170 -8.28 20.09 4.01
CA VAL A 170 -7.60 18.87 4.45
C VAL A 170 -8.58 18.04 5.26
N THR A 171 -8.47 16.73 5.13
CA THR A 171 -9.21 15.76 5.94
C THR A 171 -8.22 14.90 6.73
N ASP A 172 -8.57 14.51 7.95
CA ASP A 172 -7.72 13.63 8.77
C ASP A 172 -7.82 12.16 8.33
N LEU A 173 -7.70 11.93 7.02
CA LEU A 173 -7.83 10.63 6.38
C LEU A 173 -6.56 10.28 5.59
N PRO A 174 -6.24 8.99 5.42
CA PRO A 174 -5.11 8.57 4.60
C PRO A 174 -5.36 8.82 3.11
N ALA A 175 -4.29 8.93 2.32
CA ALA A 175 -4.36 9.07 0.88
C ALA A 175 -4.61 7.70 0.21
N GLN A 176 -5.69 7.58 -0.58
CA GLN A 176 -5.99 6.44 -1.44
C GLN A 176 -6.20 6.95 -2.88
N LEU A 177 -5.21 6.67 -3.73
CA LEU A 177 -5.19 7.18 -5.10
C LEU A 177 -6.05 6.35 -6.07
N ASP A 178 -6.29 5.08 -5.77
CA ASP A 178 -6.92 4.12 -6.70
C ASP A 178 -8.32 4.54 -7.15
N ASP A 179 -9.17 4.99 -6.22
CA ASP A 179 -10.55 5.36 -6.53
C ASP A 179 -10.62 6.57 -7.45
N VAL A 180 -9.82 7.60 -7.19
CA VAL A 180 -9.81 8.80 -8.04
C VAL A 180 -9.19 8.55 -9.41
N LEU A 181 -8.20 7.66 -9.50
CA LEU A 181 -7.64 7.23 -10.78
C LEU A 181 -8.65 6.40 -11.60
N ARG A 182 -9.44 5.53 -10.96
CA ARG A 182 -10.55 4.81 -11.62
C ARG A 182 -11.61 5.80 -12.12
N MET A 183 -11.93 6.82 -11.35
CA MET A 183 -12.82 7.90 -11.80
C MET A 183 -12.24 8.63 -13.02
N ALA A 184 -10.98 9.04 -12.98
CA ALA A 184 -10.32 9.70 -14.10
C ALA A 184 -10.27 8.79 -15.34
N ALA A 185 -10.02 7.48 -15.17
CA ALA A 185 -10.04 6.49 -16.26
C ALA A 185 -11.43 6.33 -16.88
N ALA A 186 -12.50 6.38 -16.08
CA ALA A 186 -13.86 6.37 -16.58
C ALA A 186 -14.16 7.61 -17.44
N TYR A 187 -13.64 8.79 -17.07
CA TYR A 187 -13.76 10.01 -17.89
C TYR A 187 -12.92 9.97 -19.17
N ALA A 188 -11.77 9.29 -19.15
CA ALA A 188 -10.93 9.15 -20.34
C ALA A 188 -11.61 8.37 -21.49
N SER A 189 -12.65 7.60 -21.19
CA SER A 189 -13.48 6.95 -22.21
C SER A 189 -14.39 7.93 -22.97
N SER A 190 -14.70 9.09 -22.40
CA SER A 190 -15.60 10.11 -22.96
C SER A 190 -14.89 11.38 -23.41
N PHE A 191 -13.71 11.65 -22.87
CA PHE A 191 -12.89 12.83 -23.15
C PHE A 191 -11.48 12.40 -23.57
N PRO A 192 -10.83 13.05 -24.52
CA PRO A 192 -9.45 12.75 -24.92
C PRO A 192 -8.45 13.24 -23.88
N ILE A 193 -8.36 12.51 -22.75
CA ILE A 193 -7.43 12.82 -21.67
C ILE A 193 -6.09 12.16 -21.97
N GLU A 194 -5.06 12.95 -22.24
CA GLU A 194 -3.70 12.46 -22.47
C GLU A 194 -2.89 12.36 -21.17
N THR A 195 -3.10 13.30 -20.25
CA THR A 195 -2.33 13.41 -19.01
C THR A 195 -3.24 13.78 -17.85
N VAL A 196 -3.06 13.10 -16.73
CA VAL A 196 -3.70 13.39 -15.44
C VAL A 196 -2.61 13.90 -14.50
N THR A 197 -2.81 15.09 -13.91
CA THR A 197 -1.88 15.67 -12.96
C THR A 197 -2.32 15.38 -11.54
N VAL A 198 -1.43 14.79 -10.75
CA VAL A 198 -1.63 14.53 -9.31
C VAL A 198 -0.75 15.46 -8.50
N LEU A 199 -1.35 16.22 -7.60
CA LEU A 199 -0.67 17.12 -6.68
C LEU A 199 -0.75 16.54 -5.27
N THR A 200 0.38 16.13 -4.72
CA THR A 200 0.48 15.36 -3.46
C THR A 200 1.83 15.62 -2.79
N ASP A 201 1.97 15.24 -1.53
CA ASP A 201 3.27 15.21 -0.84
C ASP A 201 4.13 13.97 -1.19
N GLY A 202 3.55 13.03 -1.92
CA GLY A 202 4.21 11.81 -2.37
C GLY A 202 4.06 10.63 -1.42
N ASN A 203 3.28 10.74 -0.36
CA ASN A 203 2.90 9.61 0.51
C ASN A 203 1.78 8.79 -0.14
N LEU A 204 2.10 8.15 -1.26
CA LEU A 204 1.19 7.37 -2.07
C LEU A 204 1.65 5.91 -2.13
N PRO A 205 0.74 4.94 -2.39
CA PRO A 205 1.12 3.56 -2.60
C PRO A 205 2.06 3.43 -3.80
N GLU A 206 3.07 2.56 -3.69
CA GLU A 206 4.13 2.40 -4.71
C GLU A 206 3.63 1.86 -6.04
N ARG A 207 2.48 1.22 -6.09
CA ARG A 207 1.94 0.58 -7.30
C ARG A 207 0.45 0.81 -7.44
N VAL A 208 0.04 1.00 -8.67
CA VAL A 208 -1.36 1.00 -9.10
C VAL A 208 -1.63 -0.35 -9.77
N ASP A 209 -2.63 -1.09 -9.30
CA ASP A 209 -2.91 -2.48 -9.73
C ASP A 209 -3.71 -2.60 -11.04
N PHE A 210 -3.84 -1.53 -11.81
CA PHE A 210 -4.58 -1.54 -13.08
C PHE A 210 -3.92 -0.65 -14.14
N GLU A 211 -4.21 -0.91 -15.42
CA GLU A 211 -3.69 -0.14 -16.54
C GLU A 211 -4.40 1.22 -16.64
N LEU A 212 -3.60 2.29 -16.78
CA LEU A 212 -4.10 3.64 -16.95
C LEU A 212 -4.15 4.00 -18.44
N PRO A 213 -5.26 4.54 -18.96
CA PRO A 213 -5.39 4.94 -20.36
C PRO A 213 -4.71 6.28 -20.67
N PHE A 214 -4.04 6.92 -19.71
CA PHE A 214 -3.39 8.22 -19.78
C PHE A 214 -2.03 8.19 -19.08
N ARG A 215 -1.24 9.25 -19.28
CA ARG A 215 0.01 9.47 -18.53
C ARG A 215 -0.29 10.13 -17.20
N LEU A 216 0.41 9.68 -16.15
CA LEU A 216 0.33 10.28 -14.83
C LEU A 216 1.50 11.27 -14.64
N ASP A 217 1.18 12.53 -14.36
CA ASP A 217 2.13 13.60 -13.98
C ASP A 217 2.00 13.85 -12.47
N VAL A 218 2.90 13.25 -11.69
CA VAL A 218 2.88 13.41 -10.22
C VAL A 218 3.77 14.58 -9.83
N ARG A 219 3.15 15.64 -9.32
CA ARG A 219 3.84 16.82 -8.80
C ARG A 219 3.88 16.77 -7.30
N ARG A 220 5.08 16.57 -6.78
CA ARG A 220 5.32 16.58 -5.34
C ARG A 220 5.44 17.99 -4.82
N VAL A 221 4.79 18.23 -3.68
CA VAL A 221 5.01 19.43 -2.88
C VAL A 221 6.09 19.10 -1.85
N ASP A 222 7.21 19.82 -1.92
CA ASP A 222 8.31 19.60 -1.00
C ASP A 222 7.88 19.92 0.44
N PRO A 223 8.18 19.02 1.38
CA PRO A 223 7.94 19.27 2.78
C PRO A 223 8.98 20.28 3.28
N GLY A 224 8.54 21.46 3.61
CA GLY A 224 9.42 22.51 4.13
C GLY A 224 9.72 22.44 5.61
N GLY A 225 9.34 21.38 6.33
CA GLY A 225 9.52 21.30 7.79
C GLY A 225 9.79 19.90 8.32
N VAL A 226 10.35 19.86 9.52
CA VAL A 226 10.61 18.64 10.27
C VAL A 226 9.35 18.24 11.02
N ASN A 227 9.03 16.95 11.03
CA ASN A 227 7.90 16.38 11.75
C ASN A 227 8.35 15.31 12.74
N LEU A 228 7.73 15.32 13.92
CA LEU A 228 7.75 14.25 14.90
C LEU A 228 6.32 13.77 15.10
N GLY A 229 6.09 12.46 15.10
CA GLY A 229 4.73 11.95 15.24
C GLY A 229 4.67 10.59 15.91
N ILE A 230 3.51 10.27 16.49
CA ILE A 230 3.21 8.95 17.03
C ILE A 230 2.72 8.08 15.87
N THR A 231 3.49 7.04 15.57
CA THR A 231 3.19 6.15 14.44
C THR A 231 2.44 4.88 14.82
N GLU A 232 2.49 4.50 16.10
CA GLU A 232 1.84 3.30 16.61
C GLU A 232 1.53 3.44 18.08
N MET A 233 0.36 3.00 18.51
CA MET A 233 0.00 2.82 19.91
C MET A 233 -0.79 1.53 20.05
N SER A 234 -0.35 0.65 20.95
CA SER A 234 -1.03 -0.60 21.26
C SER A 234 -0.91 -0.92 22.74
N ALA A 235 -1.78 -1.76 23.26
CA ALA A 235 -1.69 -2.23 24.61
C ALA A 235 -1.90 -3.73 24.68
N ARG A 236 -1.06 -4.41 25.46
CA ARG A 236 -1.14 -5.84 25.72
C ARG A 236 -1.38 -6.07 27.20
N ARG A 237 -2.28 -6.97 27.50
CA ARG A 237 -2.57 -7.36 28.88
C ARG A 237 -1.42 -8.20 29.44
N SER A 238 -0.82 -7.77 30.56
CA SER A 238 0.27 -8.46 31.26
C SER A 238 -0.17 -9.11 32.57
N GLY A 239 -1.30 -8.69 33.13
CA GLY A 239 -1.86 -9.20 34.38
C GLY A 239 -3.38 -9.11 34.44
N ALA A 240 -3.96 -9.39 35.61
CA ALA A 240 -5.41 -9.35 35.78
C ALA A 240 -5.98 -7.95 35.48
N ASN A 241 -5.32 -6.89 35.97
CA ASN A 241 -5.70 -5.50 35.75
C ASN A 241 -4.52 -4.66 35.20
N GLU A 242 -3.53 -5.33 34.64
CA GLU A 242 -2.29 -4.68 34.19
C GLU A 242 -2.16 -4.78 32.69
N TRP A 243 -1.78 -3.67 32.08
CA TRP A 243 -1.53 -3.51 30.66
C TRP A 243 -0.13 -2.95 30.43
N GLU A 244 0.54 -3.44 29.41
CA GLU A 244 1.75 -2.84 28.85
C GLU A 244 1.35 -2.05 27.62
N VAL A 245 1.47 -0.73 27.69
CA VAL A 245 1.13 0.20 26.61
C VAL A 245 2.39 0.49 25.83
N PHE A 246 2.39 0.12 24.58
CA PHE A 246 3.47 0.36 23.63
C PHE A 246 3.16 1.60 22.80
N VAL A 247 4.12 2.53 22.71
CA VAL A 247 4.04 3.72 21.87
C VAL A 247 5.30 3.82 21.03
N ARG A 248 5.14 4.08 19.74
CA ARG A 248 6.25 4.33 18.82
C ARG A 248 6.18 5.75 18.31
N VAL A 249 7.29 6.48 18.47
CA VAL A 249 7.47 7.84 17.97
C VAL A 249 8.54 7.83 16.89
N ALA A 250 8.27 8.47 15.76
CA ALA A 250 9.21 8.58 14.65
C ALA A 250 9.38 10.04 14.22
N GLY A 251 10.54 10.35 13.63
CA GLY A 251 10.86 11.67 13.10
C GLY A 251 11.14 11.65 11.61
N SER A 252 11.06 12.80 10.97
CA SER A 252 11.42 12.99 9.55
C SER A 252 12.81 13.59 9.33
N SER A 253 13.46 14.11 10.40
CA SER A 253 14.78 14.74 10.34
C SER A 253 15.91 13.74 10.51
N ASP A 254 17.03 13.95 9.81
CA ASP A 254 18.28 13.21 10.03
C ASP A 254 18.96 13.65 11.35
N GLU A 255 18.64 14.85 11.88
CA GLU A 255 19.10 15.34 13.18
C GLU A 255 18.17 14.88 14.30
N LEU A 256 18.75 14.60 15.48
CA LEU A 256 17.97 14.31 16.69
C LEU A 256 17.12 15.52 17.10
N ARG A 257 15.85 15.26 17.35
CA ARG A 257 14.87 16.25 17.81
C ARG A 257 14.27 15.80 19.13
N GLY A 258 14.27 16.72 20.10
CA GLY A 258 13.71 16.49 21.41
C GLY A 258 12.19 16.61 21.40
N ALA A 259 11.54 15.73 22.17
CA ALA A 259 10.12 15.83 22.48
C ALA A 259 9.83 15.27 23.88
N GLU A 260 8.67 15.60 24.40
CA GLU A 260 8.11 15.01 25.61
C GLU A 260 6.89 14.19 25.27
N LEU A 261 6.88 12.91 25.59
CA LEU A 261 5.72 12.04 25.44
C LEU A 261 4.97 11.95 26.76
N GLN A 262 3.70 12.31 26.75
CA GLN A 262 2.80 12.26 27.88
C GLN A 262 1.75 11.17 27.67
N ILE A 263 1.51 10.35 28.70
CA ILE A 263 0.41 9.39 28.72
C ILE A 263 -0.64 9.90 29.71
N LEU A 264 -1.86 10.01 29.21
CA LEU A 264 -3.02 10.44 29.99
C LEU A 264 -4.01 9.27 30.11
N GLU A 265 -4.50 9.04 31.32
CA GLU A 265 -5.56 8.08 31.64
C GLU A 265 -6.83 8.84 31.98
N ASN A 266 -7.89 8.67 31.18
CA ASN A 266 -9.16 9.42 31.33
C ASN A 266 -8.94 10.95 31.47
N GLY A 267 -7.96 11.50 30.72
CA GLY A 267 -7.61 12.93 30.73
C GLY A 267 -6.68 13.35 31.84
N GLN A 268 -6.27 12.46 32.73
CA GLN A 268 -5.30 12.75 33.78
C GLN A 268 -3.92 12.22 33.38
N GLN A 269 -2.89 13.08 33.37
CA GLN A 269 -1.52 12.70 33.03
C GLN A 269 -0.94 11.80 34.13
N THR A 270 -0.46 10.62 33.71
CA THR A 270 0.11 9.60 34.61
C THR A 270 1.58 9.34 34.37
N HIS A 271 2.03 9.45 33.12
CA HIS A 271 3.43 9.23 32.74
C HIS A 271 3.93 10.35 31.85
N THR A 272 5.22 10.62 31.94
CA THR A 272 5.93 11.57 31.09
C THR A 272 7.33 11.03 30.81
N GLU A 273 7.75 11.04 29.55
CA GLU A 273 9.09 10.62 29.14
C GLU A 273 9.67 11.62 28.15
N THR A 274 10.94 12.01 28.37
CA THR A 274 11.66 12.85 27.40
C THR A 274 12.43 11.97 26.44
N LEU A 275 12.32 12.27 25.15
CA LEU A 275 12.90 11.46 24.07
C LEU A 275 13.59 12.33 23.02
N GLU A 276 14.54 11.73 22.33
CA GLU A 276 15.24 12.33 21.20
C GLU A 276 15.09 11.39 19.99
N VAL A 277 14.48 11.87 18.93
CA VAL A 277 14.05 11.06 17.77
C VAL A 277 14.66 11.60 16.49
N SER A 278 15.11 10.71 15.61
CA SER A 278 15.51 11.02 14.24
C SER A 278 14.81 10.10 13.25
N LYS A 279 15.04 10.33 11.95
CA LYS A 279 14.46 9.53 10.89
C LYS A 279 14.86 8.05 10.93
N ASP A 280 16.13 7.79 11.28
CA ASP A 280 16.70 6.44 11.31
C ASP A 280 16.54 5.77 12.68
N ASP A 281 16.22 6.53 13.73
CA ASP A 281 16.13 6.06 15.12
C ASP A 281 14.77 6.44 15.72
N ALA A 282 13.78 5.57 15.46
CA ALA A 282 12.45 5.71 16.02
C ALA A 282 12.42 5.15 17.46
N GLU A 283 11.98 5.96 18.40
CA GLU A 283 11.84 5.56 19.79
C GLU A 283 10.65 4.64 20.03
N ARG A 284 10.87 3.64 20.87
CA ARG A 284 9.86 2.65 21.27
C ARG A 284 9.79 2.58 22.78
N LEU A 285 8.65 2.97 23.31
CA LEU A 285 8.43 3.10 24.74
C LEU A 285 7.36 2.14 25.21
N VAL A 286 7.51 1.62 26.41
CA VAL A 286 6.53 0.73 27.06
C VAL A 286 6.19 1.29 28.42
N PHE A 287 4.90 1.50 28.67
CA PHE A 287 4.39 2.03 29.92
C PHE A 287 3.47 1.00 30.60
N PRO A 288 3.67 0.69 31.90
CA PRO A 288 2.71 -0.12 32.65
C PRO A 288 1.50 0.75 33.01
N VAL A 289 0.29 0.25 32.74
CA VAL A 289 -0.97 0.91 33.09
C VAL A 289 -1.84 -0.07 33.87
N SER A 290 -2.37 0.36 35.01
CA SER A 290 -3.28 -0.44 35.83
C SER A 290 -4.72 -0.01 35.59
N ALA A 291 -5.47 -0.82 34.80
CA ALA A 291 -6.85 -0.52 34.45
C ALA A 291 -7.76 -1.72 34.68
N GLY A 292 -8.59 -1.66 35.73
CA GLY A 292 -9.64 -2.65 35.99
C GLY A 292 -10.98 -2.33 35.32
N ASN A 293 -11.24 -1.05 35.05
CA ASN A 293 -12.43 -0.56 34.33
C ASN A 293 -12.05 -0.10 32.92
N ALA A 294 -13.05 0.16 32.10
CA ALA A 294 -12.84 0.76 30.78
C ALA A 294 -12.11 2.10 30.96
N THR A 295 -10.96 2.27 30.30
CA THR A 295 -10.06 3.41 30.46
C THR A 295 -9.69 3.95 29.09
N LEU A 296 -9.88 5.24 28.88
CA LEU A 296 -9.40 5.93 27.69
C LEU A 296 -7.96 6.39 27.92
N LEU A 297 -7.06 5.89 27.12
CA LEU A 297 -5.68 6.35 27.08
C LEU A 297 -5.51 7.38 25.97
N GLU A 298 -4.73 8.41 26.25
CA GLU A 298 -4.24 9.35 25.26
C GLU A 298 -2.71 9.41 25.37
N ALA A 299 -2.03 9.17 24.26
CA ALA A 299 -0.61 9.48 24.14
C ALA A 299 -0.49 10.83 23.42
N ARG A 300 0.19 11.79 24.06
CA ARG A 300 0.39 13.13 23.55
C ARG A 300 1.87 13.45 23.45
N LEU A 301 2.32 13.80 22.25
CA LEU A 301 3.68 14.21 21.96
C LEU A 301 3.75 15.75 21.99
N VAL A 302 4.75 16.28 22.69
CA VAL A 302 5.02 17.72 22.77
C VAL A 302 6.43 17.96 22.23
N PRO A 303 6.58 18.31 20.95
CA PRO A 303 7.88 18.61 20.35
C PRO A 303 8.55 19.83 20.99
N SER A 304 9.88 19.78 21.16
CA SER A 304 10.66 20.89 21.77
C SER A 304 10.93 22.04 20.79
N GLY A 305 10.52 21.94 19.53
CA GLY A 305 10.75 22.94 18.50
C GLY A 305 9.64 22.95 17.45
N PHE A 306 9.96 23.41 16.24
CA PHE A 306 9.02 23.37 15.13
C PHE A 306 8.62 21.93 14.79
N ASP A 307 7.33 21.75 14.62
CA ASP A 307 6.72 20.51 14.20
C ASP A 307 5.74 20.78 13.04
N ALA A 308 5.91 20.06 11.94
CA ALA A 308 5.17 20.34 10.71
C ALA A 308 3.71 19.90 10.79
N MET A 309 3.39 18.85 11.58
CA MET A 309 2.06 18.23 11.59
C MET A 309 1.59 17.94 13.02
N GLU A 310 0.71 18.79 13.56
CA GLU A 310 0.19 18.67 14.91
C GLU A 310 -0.81 17.50 15.09
N THR A 311 -1.40 17.00 14.01
CA THR A 311 -2.47 15.98 14.07
C THR A 311 -1.96 14.59 14.44
N ASP A 312 -0.70 14.26 14.17
CA ASP A 312 -0.07 12.98 14.54
C ASP A 312 0.63 13.02 15.92
N ASN A 313 0.50 14.14 16.64
CA ASN A 313 0.99 14.31 17.99
C ASN A 313 0.05 13.74 19.08
N SER A 314 -1.14 13.27 18.71
CA SER A 314 -2.09 12.70 19.67
C SER A 314 -2.74 11.44 19.14
N VAL A 315 -2.73 10.39 19.94
CA VAL A 315 -3.34 9.10 19.64
C VAL A 315 -4.14 8.63 20.84
N TRP A 316 -5.31 8.07 20.57
CA TRP A 316 -6.21 7.55 21.59
C TRP A 316 -6.36 6.04 21.49
N LEU A 317 -6.43 5.38 22.65
CA LEU A 317 -6.63 3.94 22.76
C LEU A 317 -7.61 3.65 23.89
N SER A 318 -8.70 2.93 23.60
CA SER A 318 -9.65 2.51 24.62
C SER A 318 -9.27 1.12 25.15
N LEU A 319 -8.92 1.03 26.43
CA LEU A 319 -8.77 -0.22 27.13
C LEU A 319 -10.15 -0.70 27.61
N PRO A 320 -10.57 -1.92 27.29
CA PRO A 320 -11.84 -2.46 27.77
C PRO A 320 -11.80 -2.75 29.27
N ALA A 321 -12.96 -2.78 29.91
CA ALA A 321 -13.07 -3.25 31.28
C ALA A 321 -12.58 -4.70 31.40
N THR A 322 -11.87 -4.96 32.47
CA THR A 322 -11.36 -6.30 32.78
C THR A 322 -12.52 -7.25 33.12
N ARG A 323 -12.68 -8.29 32.35
CA ARG A 323 -13.63 -9.38 32.61
C ARG A 323 -13.03 -10.72 32.20
N PRO A 324 -13.50 -11.82 32.77
CA PRO A 324 -13.15 -13.15 32.26
C PRO A 324 -13.73 -13.38 30.87
N LEU A 325 -13.08 -14.24 30.09
CA LEU A 325 -13.59 -14.72 28.81
C LEU A 325 -14.75 -15.66 29.08
N LYS A 326 -15.93 -15.38 28.54
CA LYS A 326 -17.11 -16.25 28.67
C LYS A 326 -17.09 -17.35 27.62
N VAL A 327 -16.96 -18.60 28.09
CA VAL A 327 -16.89 -19.78 27.22
C VAL A 327 -18.09 -20.69 27.50
N LEU A 328 -18.81 -21.04 26.43
CA LEU A 328 -19.87 -22.03 26.48
C LEU A 328 -19.39 -23.36 25.87
N VAL A 329 -19.45 -24.44 26.65
CA VAL A 329 -19.24 -25.79 26.14
C VAL A 329 -20.57 -26.52 26.11
N SER A 330 -21.02 -26.90 24.92
CA SER A 330 -22.28 -27.61 24.69
C SER A 330 -22.06 -29.04 24.24
N GLY A 331 -22.72 -29.96 24.90
CA GLY A 331 -22.64 -31.38 24.64
C GLY A 331 -21.58 -32.13 25.46
N GLU A 332 -21.37 -33.41 25.12
CA GLU A 332 -20.41 -34.30 25.82
C GLU A 332 -18.99 -34.08 25.27
N LEU A 333 -18.33 -33.00 25.72
CA LEU A 333 -16.97 -32.59 25.34
C LEU A 333 -16.07 -32.48 26.57
N ALA A 334 -15.96 -33.59 27.36
CA ALA A 334 -15.24 -33.61 28.63
C ALA A 334 -13.76 -33.22 28.49
N THR A 335 -13.11 -33.58 27.38
CA THR A 335 -11.70 -33.26 27.12
C THR A 335 -11.51 -31.75 26.84
N TRP A 336 -12.37 -31.15 26.02
CA TRP A 336 -12.39 -29.72 25.77
C TRP A 336 -12.67 -28.91 27.02
N LYS A 337 -13.67 -29.35 27.81
CA LYS A 337 -14.01 -28.70 29.07
C LYS A 337 -12.78 -28.59 29.99
N ARG A 338 -12.11 -29.74 30.24
CA ARG A 338 -10.92 -29.78 31.09
C ARG A 338 -9.78 -28.92 30.54
N ALA A 339 -9.57 -28.93 29.20
CA ALA A 339 -8.50 -28.18 28.59
C ALA A 339 -8.74 -26.64 28.65
N VAL A 340 -9.98 -26.18 28.58
CA VAL A 340 -10.36 -24.77 28.70
C VAL A 340 -10.37 -24.31 30.16
N GLU A 341 -10.86 -25.15 31.09
CA GLU A 341 -10.99 -24.81 32.51
C GLU A 341 -9.64 -24.49 33.19
N ILE A 342 -8.52 -25.01 32.69
CA ILE A 342 -7.19 -24.71 33.21
C ILE A 342 -6.59 -23.40 32.67
N VAL A 343 -7.21 -22.80 31.68
CA VAL A 343 -6.72 -21.51 31.10
C VAL A 343 -7.13 -20.37 32.05
N PRO A 344 -6.21 -19.48 32.43
CA PRO A 344 -6.53 -18.36 33.33
C PRO A 344 -7.57 -17.41 32.72
N ASN A 345 -8.34 -16.74 33.58
CA ASN A 345 -9.32 -15.72 33.22
C ASN A 345 -10.44 -16.20 32.28
N VAL A 346 -10.85 -17.44 32.39
CA VAL A 346 -11.97 -18.05 31.69
C VAL A 346 -13.13 -18.32 32.65
N GLU A 347 -14.31 -17.87 32.27
CA GLU A 347 -15.59 -18.24 32.91
C GLU A 347 -16.26 -19.28 32.02
N LEU A 348 -16.26 -20.54 32.49
CA LEU A 348 -16.77 -21.66 31.72
C LEU A 348 -18.20 -21.99 32.12
N GLU A 349 -19.13 -21.95 31.16
CA GLU A 349 -20.49 -22.46 31.31
C GLU A 349 -20.65 -23.77 30.52
N GLN A 350 -21.31 -24.75 31.12
CA GLN A 350 -21.68 -26.00 30.48
C GLN A 350 -23.18 -26.07 30.27
N LEU A 351 -23.61 -26.23 29.00
CA LEU A 351 -25.01 -26.43 28.70
C LEU A 351 -25.46 -27.83 29.13
N GLY A 352 -26.27 -27.87 30.18
CA GLY A 352 -26.90 -29.08 30.68
C GLY A 352 -28.43 -28.93 30.61
N GLY A 353 -29.05 -29.32 29.50
CA GLY A 353 -30.51 -29.60 29.41
C GLY A 353 -31.53 -28.46 29.50
N THR A 354 -31.21 -27.31 30.07
CA THR A 354 -32.18 -26.21 30.37
C THR A 354 -31.97 -24.94 29.57
N GLY A 355 -31.09 -24.96 28.58
CA GLY A 355 -30.74 -23.77 27.81
C GLY A 355 -29.59 -22.96 28.44
N PRO A 356 -28.92 -22.06 27.68
CA PRO A 356 -27.86 -21.23 28.19
C PRO A 356 -28.40 -20.17 29.17
N ALA A 357 -27.59 -19.80 30.17
CA ALA A 357 -27.94 -18.76 31.14
C ALA A 357 -27.83 -17.34 30.56
N GLY A 358 -27.11 -17.18 29.42
CA GLY A 358 -26.91 -15.92 28.72
C GLY A 358 -27.00 -16.05 27.22
N SER A 359 -27.00 -14.93 26.51
CA SER A 359 -26.94 -14.89 25.04
C SER A 359 -25.56 -14.60 24.48
N ASP A 360 -24.67 -13.99 25.27
CA ASP A 360 -23.42 -13.41 24.84
C ASP A 360 -22.22 -14.18 25.39
N TYR A 361 -21.60 -14.97 24.52
CA TYR A 361 -20.35 -15.68 24.79
C TYR A 361 -19.26 -15.20 23.85
N ASP A 362 -18.01 -15.31 24.29
CA ASP A 362 -16.84 -14.99 23.48
C ASP A 362 -16.36 -16.22 22.66
N LEU A 363 -16.55 -17.41 23.23
CA LEU A 363 -16.20 -18.68 22.60
C LEU A 363 -17.32 -19.71 22.85
N ILE A 364 -17.76 -20.37 21.79
CA ILE A 364 -18.63 -21.53 21.87
C ILE A 364 -17.90 -22.76 21.36
N ILE A 365 -17.92 -23.86 22.13
CA ILE A 365 -17.42 -25.17 21.71
C ILE A 365 -18.60 -26.15 21.76
N SER A 366 -18.99 -26.70 20.61
CA SER A 366 -20.19 -27.54 20.49
C SER A 366 -19.93 -28.80 19.67
N ASN A 367 -20.55 -29.93 20.06
CA ASN A 367 -20.61 -31.14 19.26
C ASN A 367 -21.96 -31.35 18.55
N GLY A 368 -22.79 -30.31 18.48
CA GLY A 368 -24.10 -30.31 17.85
C GLY A 368 -24.27 -29.17 16.84
N THR A 369 -25.51 -29.02 16.37
CA THR A 369 -25.89 -27.88 15.55
C THR A 369 -25.81 -26.58 16.36
N PRO A 370 -25.65 -25.42 15.70
CA PRO A 370 -25.63 -24.12 16.36
C PRO A 370 -26.83 -23.97 17.30
N ILE A 371 -26.58 -23.47 18.50
CA ILE A 371 -27.63 -23.28 19.51
C ILE A 371 -28.43 -22.03 19.11
N ASN A 372 -29.73 -22.19 18.87
CA ASN A 372 -30.55 -21.06 18.46
C ASN A 372 -30.58 -19.96 19.53
N GLY A 373 -30.31 -18.72 19.12
CA GLY A 373 -30.36 -17.55 20.01
C GLY A 373 -29.09 -17.31 20.80
N VAL A 374 -28.02 -18.08 20.57
CA VAL A 374 -26.69 -17.90 21.20
C VAL A 374 -25.67 -17.71 20.09
N THR A 375 -24.91 -16.64 20.16
CA THR A 375 -23.83 -16.33 19.21
C THR A 375 -22.53 -16.06 19.94
N ALA A 376 -21.42 -16.36 19.29
CA ALA A 376 -20.10 -15.96 19.75
C ALA A 376 -19.26 -15.57 18.53
N PRO A 377 -18.32 -14.61 18.68
CA PRO A 377 -17.38 -14.26 17.62
C PRO A 377 -16.45 -15.42 17.24
N VAL A 378 -16.19 -16.34 18.19
CA VAL A 378 -15.39 -17.54 17.92
C VAL A 378 -16.20 -18.80 18.23
N GLN A 379 -16.26 -19.72 17.27
CA GLN A 379 -17.03 -20.96 17.40
C GLN A 379 -16.18 -22.17 16.99
N ILE A 380 -16.26 -23.24 17.77
CA ILE A 380 -15.63 -24.54 17.48
C ILE A 380 -16.72 -25.60 17.42
N PHE A 381 -16.83 -26.24 16.28
CA PHE A 381 -17.74 -27.37 16.07
C PHE A 381 -16.93 -28.65 16.00
N VAL A 382 -17.23 -29.60 16.91
CA VAL A 382 -16.49 -30.85 17.08
C VAL A 382 -17.31 -32.05 16.62
N GLY A 383 -16.86 -32.76 15.60
CA GLY A 383 -17.60 -33.86 14.99
C GLY A 383 -18.84 -33.44 14.22
N VAL A 384 -18.85 -32.22 13.74
CA VAL A 384 -19.98 -31.62 13.02
C VAL A 384 -19.54 -31.25 11.60
N ILE A 385 -20.32 -31.65 10.62
CA ILE A 385 -20.14 -31.24 9.24
C ILE A 385 -20.95 -29.96 9.00
N PRO A 386 -20.37 -28.93 8.38
CA PRO A 386 -21.11 -27.74 7.99
C PRO A 386 -22.39 -28.07 7.20
N GLU A 387 -23.45 -27.28 7.38
CA GLU A 387 -24.77 -27.56 6.80
C GLU A 387 -24.73 -27.69 5.27
N ASP A 388 -23.98 -26.79 4.60
CA ASP A 388 -23.79 -26.76 3.15
C ASP A 388 -22.91 -27.88 2.60
N LEU A 389 -22.23 -28.64 3.50
CA LEU A 389 -21.42 -29.81 3.15
C LEU A 389 -22.04 -31.14 3.58
N LYS A 390 -23.15 -31.15 4.33
CA LYS A 390 -23.76 -32.38 4.87
C LYS A 390 -24.10 -33.43 3.81
N GLU A 391 -24.57 -33.02 2.65
CA GLU A 391 -24.89 -33.93 1.55
C GLU A 391 -23.66 -34.43 0.79
N ARG A 392 -22.50 -33.80 1.06
CA ARG A 392 -21.24 -34.04 0.32
C ARG A 392 -20.16 -34.73 1.13
N VAL A 393 -20.37 -34.88 2.44
CA VAL A 393 -19.40 -35.49 3.35
C VAL A 393 -20.10 -36.57 4.20
N LEU A 394 -19.68 -37.78 4.03
CA LEU A 394 -20.16 -38.94 4.83
C LEU A 394 -19.09 -39.36 5.84
N MET A 395 -19.47 -39.50 7.09
CA MET A 395 -18.58 -40.03 8.12
C MET A 395 -18.55 -41.54 8.06
N LYS A 396 -17.36 -42.12 7.89
CA LYS A 396 -17.10 -43.58 7.98
C LYS A 396 -16.37 -43.89 9.26
N GLU A 397 -16.67 -45.06 9.85
CA GLU A 397 -15.90 -45.59 10.98
C GLU A 397 -14.68 -46.33 10.44
N ASP A 398 -13.68 -45.55 10.04
CA ASP A 398 -12.39 -46.03 9.55
C ASP A 398 -11.28 -45.12 10.09
N ILE A 399 -10.04 -45.58 10.03
CA ILE A 399 -8.91 -44.83 10.58
C ILE A 399 -8.44 -43.77 9.57
N SER A 400 -8.49 -42.51 9.99
CA SER A 400 -7.88 -41.39 9.27
C SER A 400 -6.57 -40.95 9.94
N ARG A 401 -5.64 -40.46 9.14
CA ARG A 401 -4.36 -39.89 9.58
C ARG A 401 -4.16 -38.52 9.01
N VAL A 402 -3.54 -37.65 9.78
CA VAL A 402 -3.15 -36.31 9.31
C VAL A 402 -1.99 -36.45 8.31
N ILE A 403 -2.13 -35.82 7.16
CA ILE A 403 -1.09 -35.74 6.12
C ILE A 403 -0.34 -34.42 6.25
N ASP A 404 -1.08 -33.30 6.33
CA ASP A 404 -0.51 -31.96 6.45
C ASP A 404 -1.40 -31.05 7.28
N TRP A 405 -0.82 -29.97 7.82
CA TRP A 405 -1.56 -28.96 8.57
C TRP A 405 -0.90 -27.59 8.46
N ASN A 406 -1.70 -26.54 8.48
CA ASN A 406 -1.25 -25.16 8.41
C ASN A 406 -0.72 -24.67 9.76
N ARG A 407 0.61 -24.71 9.96
CA ARG A 407 1.30 -24.33 11.20
C ARG A 407 1.31 -22.81 11.45
N THR A 408 0.97 -22.01 10.44
CA THR A 408 1.00 -20.55 10.54
C THR A 408 -0.30 -19.97 11.10
N THR A 409 -1.38 -20.76 11.11
CA THR A 409 -2.66 -20.31 11.66
C THR A 409 -2.60 -20.17 13.18
N PRO A 410 -3.26 -19.14 13.76
CA PRO A 410 -3.28 -18.94 15.21
C PRO A 410 -3.70 -20.20 15.99
N LEU A 411 -4.73 -20.90 15.52
CA LEU A 411 -5.24 -22.09 16.19
C LEU A 411 -4.22 -23.24 16.28
N LEU A 412 -3.42 -23.44 15.23
CA LEU A 412 -2.47 -24.56 15.13
C LEU A 412 -1.03 -24.17 15.44
N ARG A 413 -0.79 -22.96 15.89
CA ARG A 413 0.55 -22.52 16.29
C ARG A 413 1.09 -23.38 17.43
N HIS A 414 2.28 -23.93 17.25
CA HIS A 414 2.94 -24.88 18.18
C HIS A 414 2.19 -26.21 18.42
N VAL A 415 1.14 -26.51 17.64
CA VAL A 415 0.41 -27.77 17.70
C VAL A 415 1.04 -28.78 16.75
N GLN A 416 1.40 -29.97 17.29
CA GLN A 416 1.92 -31.05 16.48
C GLN A 416 0.80 -32.04 16.16
N MET A 417 0.53 -32.25 14.86
CA MET A 417 -0.57 -33.10 14.39
C MET A 417 -0.11 -34.38 13.68
N ALA A 418 1.19 -34.56 13.42
CA ALA A 418 1.72 -35.63 12.57
C ALA A 418 1.32 -37.05 13.07
N ASP A 419 1.30 -37.26 14.40
CA ASP A 419 1.04 -38.59 15.01
C ASP A 419 -0.42 -38.77 15.45
N VAL A 420 -1.32 -37.89 15.03
CA VAL A 420 -2.74 -37.96 15.39
C VAL A 420 -3.43 -39.00 14.51
N GLN A 421 -4.02 -40.01 15.17
CA GLN A 421 -4.89 -40.98 14.54
C GLN A 421 -6.34 -40.71 14.93
N ILE A 422 -7.24 -40.80 13.96
CA ILE A 422 -8.64 -40.48 14.12
C ILE A 422 -9.46 -41.71 13.76
N GLY A 423 -10.29 -42.20 14.70
CA GLY A 423 -11.15 -43.35 14.50
C GLY A 423 -12.39 -43.11 13.64
N GLN A 424 -12.46 -41.96 12.99
CA GLN A 424 -13.51 -41.54 12.05
C GLN A 424 -12.88 -40.98 10.80
N GLN A 425 -13.47 -41.27 9.66
CA GLN A 425 -12.97 -40.79 8.36
C GLN A 425 -14.06 -40.00 7.63
N PRO A 426 -13.86 -38.68 7.40
CA PRO A 426 -14.73 -37.94 6.52
C PRO A 426 -14.47 -38.36 5.07
N ALA A 427 -15.47 -38.93 4.41
CA ALA A 427 -15.42 -39.30 3.00
C ALA A 427 -16.15 -38.21 2.20
N TYR A 428 -15.40 -37.46 1.47
CA TYR A 428 -15.92 -36.38 0.59
C TYR A 428 -16.45 -36.99 -0.72
N ALA A 429 -17.59 -36.47 -1.22
CA ALA A 429 -18.17 -36.89 -2.48
C ALA A 429 -17.23 -36.57 -3.64
N GLU A 430 -17.36 -37.33 -4.74
CA GLU A 430 -16.59 -37.10 -5.95
C GLU A 430 -16.81 -35.67 -6.48
N GLY A 431 -15.71 -34.93 -6.72
CA GLY A 431 -15.74 -33.52 -7.15
C GLY A 431 -15.62 -32.47 -6.03
N VAL A 432 -15.63 -32.86 -4.75
CA VAL A 432 -15.30 -31.94 -3.66
C VAL A 432 -13.78 -31.84 -3.53
N THR A 433 -13.25 -30.76 -4.07
CA THR A 433 -11.82 -30.44 -4.01
C THR A 433 -11.55 -29.30 -3.03
N VAL A 434 -10.27 -29.09 -2.67
CA VAL A 434 -9.87 -27.93 -1.85
C VAL A 434 -10.34 -26.61 -2.49
N ARG A 435 -10.28 -26.50 -3.81
CA ARG A 435 -10.80 -25.31 -4.53
C ARG A 435 -12.32 -25.12 -4.41
N ASP A 436 -13.09 -26.23 -4.38
CA ASP A 436 -14.55 -26.13 -4.16
C ASP A 436 -14.85 -25.65 -2.73
N LEU A 437 -14.06 -26.08 -1.73
CA LEU A 437 -14.16 -25.59 -0.36
C LEU A 437 -13.76 -24.12 -0.25
N GLU A 438 -12.65 -23.72 -0.87
CA GLU A 438 -12.19 -22.32 -0.91
C GLU A 438 -13.23 -21.40 -1.59
N SER A 439 -13.85 -21.84 -2.68
CA SER A 439 -14.91 -21.08 -3.36
C SER A 439 -16.15 -20.83 -2.49
N ARG A 440 -16.35 -21.66 -1.44
CA ARG A 440 -17.41 -21.54 -0.42
C ARG A 440 -16.97 -20.76 0.82
N GLY A 441 -15.74 -20.25 0.83
CA GLY A 441 -15.15 -19.48 1.92
C GLY A 441 -14.51 -20.34 3.02
N TYR A 442 -14.29 -21.65 2.78
CA TYR A 442 -13.57 -22.51 3.73
C TYR A 442 -12.07 -22.51 3.45
N GLU A 443 -11.29 -22.37 4.50
CA GLU A 443 -9.85 -22.62 4.52
C GLU A 443 -9.60 -23.98 5.14
N VAL A 444 -8.80 -24.83 4.49
CA VAL A 444 -8.40 -26.14 5.04
C VAL A 444 -7.20 -25.94 5.95
N LEU A 445 -7.38 -26.22 7.25
CA LEU A 445 -6.31 -26.09 8.25
C LEU A 445 -5.57 -27.40 8.51
N VAL A 446 -6.26 -28.54 8.44
CA VAL A 446 -5.67 -29.87 8.59
C VAL A 446 -6.22 -30.77 7.49
N ASP A 447 -5.32 -31.39 6.75
CA ASP A 447 -5.65 -32.36 5.71
C ASP A 447 -5.32 -33.79 6.15
N GLY A 448 -6.19 -34.71 5.80
CA GLY A 448 -6.07 -36.10 6.10
C GLY A 448 -5.99 -36.98 4.86
N ASN A 449 -5.66 -38.25 5.04
CA ASN A 449 -5.55 -39.23 3.95
C ASN A 449 -6.85 -39.48 3.16
N ALA A 450 -7.99 -39.02 3.66
CA ALA A 450 -9.30 -39.14 3.01
C ALA A 450 -10.00 -37.81 2.80
N GLY A 451 -9.29 -36.73 3.02
CA GLY A 451 -9.76 -35.36 2.83
C GLY A 451 -9.63 -34.49 4.09
N PRO A 452 -10.09 -33.25 4.01
CA PRO A 452 -9.96 -32.23 5.06
C PRO A 452 -10.56 -32.66 6.40
N LEU A 453 -9.80 -32.46 7.47
CA LEU A 453 -10.14 -32.85 8.85
C LEU A 453 -10.53 -31.65 9.71
N LEU A 454 -9.96 -30.46 9.42
CA LEU A 454 -10.26 -29.22 10.11
C LEU A 454 -10.43 -28.11 9.08
N LEU A 455 -11.59 -27.49 9.12
CA LEU A 455 -11.95 -26.36 8.25
C LEU A 455 -12.11 -25.09 9.08
N GLN A 456 -11.74 -23.96 8.52
CA GLN A 456 -12.02 -22.63 9.05
C GLN A 456 -12.92 -21.87 8.08
N LYS A 457 -13.89 -21.14 8.61
CA LYS A 457 -14.66 -20.17 7.85
C LYS A 457 -14.70 -18.85 8.61
N ARG A 458 -14.53 -17.75 7.91
CA ARG A 458 -14.63 -16.40 8.46
C ARG A 458 -15.77 -15.68 7.77
N GLU A 459 -16.72 -15.18 8.55
CA GLU A 459 -17.85 -14.39 8.06
C GLU A 459 -17.93 -13.09 8.86
N GLY A 460 -17.49 -11.98 8.25
CA GLY A 460 -17.37 -10.71 8.96
C GLY A 460 -16.41 -10.81 10.15
N LEU A 461 -16.94 -10.58 11.35
CA LEU A 461 -16.19 -10.69 12.62
C LEU A 461 -16.25 -12.10 13.24
N GLN A 462 -16.98 -13.03 12.65
CA GLN A 462 -17.10 -14.38 13.20
C GLN A 462 -16.04 -15.30 12.58
N THR A 463 -15.44 -16.13 13.43
CA THR A 463 -14.52 -17.22 13.03
C THR A 463 -15.07 -18.54 13.53
N ALA A 464 -15.34 -19.48 12.62
CA ALA A 464 -15.80 -20.81 12.94
C ALA A 464 -14.76 -21.85 12.53
N TRP A 465 -14.44 -22.78 13.44
CA TRP A 465 -13.58 -23.93 13.20
C TRP A 465 -14.41 -25.22 13.27
N TRP A 466 -14.28 -26.03 12.24
CA TRP A 466 -15.04 -27.24 12.07
C TRP A 466 -14.13 -28.46 12.11
N PHE A 467 -14.05 -29.14 13.26
CA PHE A 467 -13.47 -30.47 13.32
C PHE A 467 -14.49 -31.43 12.73
N THR A 468 -14.22 -31.99 11.56
CA THR A 468 -15.13 -32.89 10.87
C THR A 468 -15.26 -34.25 11.59
N PHE A 469 -14.46 -34.48 12.63
CA PHE A 469 -14.42 -35.69 13.45
C PHE A 469 -14.59 -35.36 14.94
N GLN A 470 -15.04 -36.35 15.71
CA GLN A 470 -15.10 -36.26 17.17
C GLN A 470 -13.68 -36.35 17.74
N THR A 471 -13.23 -35.30 18.43
CA THR A 471 -11.86 -35.28 19.01
C THR A 471 -11.62 -36.42 20.01
N ASP A 472 -12.67 -36.81 20.78
CA ASP A 472 -12.58 -37.90 21.74
C ASP A 472 -12.48 -39.30 21.08
N LYS A 473 -12.82 -39.41 19.77
CA LYS A 473 -12.57 -40.60 18.95
C LYS A 473 -11.21 -40.56 18.24
N SER A 474 -10.27 -39.77 18.76
CA SER A 474 -8.93 -39.65 18.22
C SER A 474 -7.86 -39.75 19.32
N THR A 475 -6.60 -39.85 18.91
CA THR A 475 -5.48 -39.79 19.85
C THR A 475 -5.10 -38.34 20.23
N LEU A 476 -5.76 -37.34 19.65
CA LEU A 476 -5.46 -35.92 19.87
C LEU A 476 -5.54 -35.51 21.35
N PRO A 477 -6.58 -35.87 22.15
CA PRO A 477 -6.68 -35.50 23.56
C PRO A 477 -5.53 -36.02 24.44
N PHE A 478 -4.85 -37.08 23.99
CA PHE A 478 -3.72 -37.70 24.70
C PHE A 478 -2.36 -37.14 24.27
N ARG A 479 -2.36 -36.10 23.40
CA ARG A 479 -1.16 -35.43 22.93
C ARG A 479 -0.98 -34.08 23.59
N VAL A 480 0.27 -33.65 23.76
CA VAL A 480 0.60 -32.31 24.29
C VAL A 480 0.01 -31.18 23.39
N GLY A 481 -0.21 -31.47 22.12
CA GLY A 481 -0.84 -30.54 21.18
C GLY A 481 -2.28 -30.15 21.55
N PHE A 482 -3.04 -30.97 22.27
CA PHE A 482 -4.44 -30.70 22.59
C PHE A 482 -4.62 -29.54 23.60
N PRO A 483 -3.94 -29.51 24.76
CA PRO A 483 -3.97 -28.32 25.62
C PRO A 483 -3.49 -27.06 24.93
N ILE A 484 -2.48 -27.15 24.06
CA ILE A 484 -2.00 -25.99 23.27
C ILE A 484 -3.10 -25.52 22.30
N LEU A 485 -3.77 -26.43 21.62
CA LEU A 485 -4.90 -26.13 20.73
C LEU A 485 -6.03 -25.42 21.47
N ALA A 486 -6.40 -25.90 22.67
CA ALA A 486 -7.43 -25.28 23.50
C ALA A 486 -6.99 -23.85 23.97
N ALA A 487 -5.74 -23.71 24.39
CA ALA A 487 -5.18 -22.42 24.78
C ALA A 487 -5.15 -21.45 23.60
N ASN A 488 -4.75 -21.89 22.41
CA ASN A 488 -4.77 -21.08 21.19
C ASN A 488 -6.19 -20.63 20.82
N ALA A 489 -7.19 -21.49 21.01
CA ALA A 489 -8.60 -21.15 20.76
C ALA A 489 -9.10 -20.08 21.74
N VAL A 490 -8.74 -20.20 23.03
CA VAL A 490 -9.03 -19.19 24.05
C VAL A 490 -8.30 -17.88 23.75
N GLU A 491 -7.01 -17.93 23.36
CA GLU A 491 -6.24 -16.74 22.98
C GLU A 491 -6.87 -16.02 21.78
N ALA A 492 -7.31 -16.76 20.77
CA ALA A 492 -7.98 -16.19 19.62
C ALA A 492 -9.31 -15.50 20.00
N ALA A 493 -10.09 -16.12 20.92
CA ALA A 493 -11.31 -15.52 21.42
C ALA A 493 -11.03 -14.29 22.31
N MET A 494 -9.99 -14.32 23.15
CA MET A 494 -9.56 -13.15 23.93
C MET A 494 -9.14 -11.99 23.02
N LYS A 495 -8.41 -12.29 21.93
CA LYS A 495 -8.01 -11.28 20.97
C LYS A 495 -9.22 -10.70 20.23
N GLN A 496 -10.15 -11.54 19.81
CA GLN A 496 -11.37 -11.12 19.13
C GLN A 496 -12.27 -10.26 20.05
N ALA A 497 -12.31 -10.57 21.33
CA ALA A 497 -13.04 -9.80 22.36
C ALA A 497 -12.27 -8.57 22.86
N ALA A 498 -11.09 -8.27 22.27
CA ALA A 498 -10.17 -7.20 22.70
C ALA A 498 -9.72 -7.29 24.18
N LEU A 499 -9.71 -8.50 24.75
CA LEU A 499 -9.36 -8.72 26.16
C LEU A 499 -7.87 -8.96 26.40
N SER A 500 -7.11 -9.32 25.36
CA SER A 500 -5.66 -9.61 25.45
C SER A 500 -4.79 -8.53 24.85
N GLU A 501 -5.24 -7.92 23.77
CA GLU A 501 -4.49 -6.93 23.02
C GLU A 501 -5.47 -5.96 22.33
N VAL A 502 -5.15 -4.67 22.38
CA VAL A 502 -5.85 -3.61 21.67
C VAL A 502 -4.83 -2.72 20.96
N SER A 503 -5.19 -2.20 19.81
CA SER A 503 -4.34 -1.29 19.04
C SER A 503 -5.15 -0.09 18.61
N ALA A 504 -4.54 1.08 18.61
CA ALA A 504 -5.13 2.26 18.01
C ALA A 504 -5.34 2.02 16.50
N ALA A 505 -6.53 2.28 16.03
CA ALA A 505 -6.82 2.19 14.61
C ALA A 505 -6.29 3.45 13.89
N PRO A 506 -5.71 3.32 12.70
CA PRO A 506 -5.42 4.49 11.88
C PRO A 506 -6.73 5.19 11.50
N THR A 507 -6.66 6.50 11.26
CA THR A 507 -7.79 7.25 10.73
C THR A 507 -8.20 6.69 9.36
N GLY A 508 -9.49 6.72 9.04
CA GLY A 508 -9.99 6.21 7.76
C GLY A 508 -11.15 5.24 7.94
N VAL A 509 -11.02 4.03 7.42
CA VAL A 509 -12.05 3.00 7.55
C VAL A 509 -11.89 2.33 8.91
N LEU A 510 -12.85 2.56 9.80
CA LEU A 510 -12.89 1.84 11.06
C LEU A 510 -13.17 0.35 10.82
N PRO A 511 -12.54 -0.55 11.59
CA PRO A 511 -12.87 -1.96 11.54
C PRO A 511 -14.37 -2.16 11.84
N ALA A 512 -14.98 -3.15 11.18
CA ALA A 512 -16.39 -3.46 11.46
C ALA A 512 -16.53 -3.88 12.93
N ILE A 513 -17.44 -3.22 13.64
CA ILE A 513 -17.82 -3.57 15.01
C ILE A 513 -19.26 -4.08 14.99
N SER A 514 -19.56 -5.08 15.80
CA SER A 514 -20.93 -5.49 16.02
C SER A 514 -21.60 -4.45 16.93
N LEU A 515 -22.62 -3.78 16.42
CA LEU A 515 -23.44 -2.87 17.21
C LEU A 515 -24.60 -3.65 17.83
N ASP A 516 -24.81 -3.44 19.12
CA ASP A 516 -25.98 -3.95 19.80
C ASP A 516 -27.16 -2.98 19.51
N ALA A 517 -28.25 -3.51 18.97
CA ALA A 517 -29.42 -2.70 18.56
C ALA A 517 -30.05 -1.91 19.72
N ASP A 518 -29.80 -2.36 20.95
CA ASP A 518 -30.40 -1.77 22.16
C ASP A 518 -29.50 -0.76 22.90
N ARG A 519 -28.34 -0.40 22.30
CA ARG A 519 -27.41 0.57 22.88
C ARG A 519 -27.25 1.82 22.01
N ASP A 520 -27.33 2.97 22.65
CA ASP A 520 -26.95 4.24 22.02
C ASP A 520 -25.41 4.33 21.95
N TYR A 521 -24.86 4.48 20.75
CA TYR A 521 -23.45 4.71 20.50
C TYR A 521 -23.23 6.20 20.23
N VAL A 522 -22.38 6.83 21.01
CA VAL A 522 -22.01 8.26 20.88
C VAL A 522 -20.62 8.37 20.29
#